data_f161555f07e8038508fc942e95a4e389
#
_entry.id   f161555f07e8038508fc942e95a4e389
#
_cell.length_a   1.000
_cell.length_b   1.000
_cell.length_c   1.000
_cell.angle_alpha   90.00
_cell.angle_beta   90.00
_cell.angle_gamma   90.00
#
_symmetry.space_group_name_H-M   'P 1'
#
loop_
_entity.id
_entity.type
_entity.pdbx_description
1 polymer ?
#
loop_
_entity_poly.entity_id
_entity_poly.type
_entity_poly.pdbx_seq_one_letter_code
_entity_poly.pdbx_strand_id
1 'polypeptide(L)'
;MKVFLLNRSATLLLAAVVLMSCSENEQRLVEKGFERAAQQYELMYEATPLGMYPRTVNNSGETRLIGAEPLKSGANWTNGFYPGILWMLYAHTGDVQWKAKAEKVTRALEVQKNQIYHHDIGFIIMASFGKAYEYCPSEYYKNVIVHAAGSQLSRFSEITGTTKSWDQWTSRGGIYTTYYPVIIDNLMNLDLLFKAYELTGDEKFLKPALSHADKTMANHIREDGSAYHLVAYNPETGEVDARKTSQGFSDSSAWSRGQAWAIYGFTMCYRFTKKPEYLETAMKAADFFINHKNLPEDSIPYWDFNIGEFTDYEWAYDPERFEEEPRDASAAAATASALLELKSYVDDPAKAQQYRDAAVKMLSSLASPAYMAERGENNYYLLMHSVASVPHNSSIDKPETYADYYFLEALLKLKNDL
;
A
#
# COMPACT_ATOMS: atom_id res chain seq x y z
N MET A 1 18.57 -6.30 -53.70
CA MET A 1 19.24 -5.97 -52.41
C MET A 1 18.95 -4.58 -51.82
N LYS A 2 18.40 -3.61 -52.56
CA LYS A 2 18.08 -2.26 -52.05
C LYS A 2 16.70 -2.09 -51.36
N VAL A 3 15.76 -3.01 -51.59
CA VAL A 3 14.40 -2.91 -51.01
C VAL A 3 14.32 -3.40 -49.54
N PHE A 4 15.25 -4.30 -49.13
CA PHE A 4 15.28 -4.84 -47.76
C PHE A 4 15.92 -3.90 -46.72
N LEU A 5 16.73 -2.93 -47.13
CA LEU A 5 17.39 -1.96 -46.24
C LEU A 5 16.49 -0.75 -45.91
N LEU A 6 15.59 -0.37 -46.84
CA LEU A 6 14.62 0.74 -46.59
C LEU A 6 13.55 0.39 -45.57
N ASN A 7 13.13 -0.89 -45.48
CA ASN A 7 12.12 -1.32 -44.51
C ASN A 7 12.63 -1.33 -43.05
N ARG A 8 13.90 -1.69 -42.83
CA ARG A 8 14.49 -1.72 -41.48
C ARG A 8 14.68 -0.32 -40.91
N SER A 9 15.07 0.66 -41.71
CA SER A 9 15.24 2.05 -41.22
C SER A 9 13.90 2.71 -40.93
N ALA A 10 12.85 2.46 -41.71
CA ALA A 10 11.51 2.96 -41.45
C ALA A 10 10.88 2.35 -40.19
N THR A 11 11.09 1.04 -39.96
CA THR A 11 10.60 0.35 -38.78
C THR A 11 11.33 0.83 -37.50
N LEU A 12 12.64 1.07 -37.55
CA LEU A 12 13.42 1.63 -36.46
C LEU A 12 13.03 3.07 -36.15
N LEU A 13 12.76 3.89 -37.17
CA LEU A 13 12.29 5.28 -36.97
C LEU A 13 10.90 5.31 -36.37
N LEU A 14 9.97 4.46 -36.78
CA LEU A 14 8.62 4.36 -36.24
C LEU A 14 8.66 3.88 -34.77
N ALA A 15 9.48 2.89 -34.46
CA ALA A 15 9.67 2.41 -33.10
C ALA A 15 10.26 3.50 -32.18
N ALA A 16 11.24 4.27 -32.65
CA ALA A 16 11.83 5.37 -31.90
C ALA A 16 10.81 6.51 -31.65
N VAL A 17 9.98 6.84 -32.65
CA VAL A 17 8.90 7.85 -32.49
C VAL A 17 7.84 7.39 -31.51
N VAL A 18 7.44 6.12 -31.52
CA VAL A 18 6.48 5.55 -30.58
C VAL A 18 7.05 5.54 -29.16
N LEU A 19 8.31 5.16 -28.99
CA LEU A 19 8.98 5.17 -27.67
C LEU A 19 9.12 6.59 -27.10
N MET A 20 9.49 7.57 -27.93
CA MET A 20 9.56 8.97 -27.51
C MET A 20 8.17 9.52 -27.10
N SER A 21 7.11 9.17 -27.84
CA SER A 21 5.75 9.58 -27.53
C SER A 21 5.22 8.96 -26.23
N CYS A 22 5.57 7.70 -25.95
CA CYS A 22 5.21 7.04 -24.68
C CYS A 22 5.90 7.71 -23.49
N SER A 23 7.21 7.97 -23.59
CA SER A 23 7.98 8.64 -22.53
C SER A 23 7.45 10.07 -22.25
N GLU A 24 7.10 10.84 -23.28
CA GLU A 24 6.52 12.18 -23.11
C GLU A 24 5.14 12.12 -22.40
N ASN A 25 4.31 11.14 -22.70
CA ASN A 25 3.01 10.98 -22.05
C ASN A 25 3.14 10.59 -20.58
N GLU A 26 4.08 9.71 -20.28
CA GLU A 26 4.35 9.28 -18.90
C GLU A 26 4.97 10.42 -18.08
N GLN A 27 5.87 11.20 -18.67
CA GLN A 27 6.39 12.41 -18.03
C GLN A 27 5.25 13.42 -17.72
N ARG A 28 4.34 13.65 -18.66
CA ARG A 28 3.15 14.49 -18.41
C ARG A 28 2.25 13.92 -17.32
N LEU A 29 2.11 12.60 -17.25
CA LEU A 29 1.35 11.92 -16.19
C LEU A 29 1.96 12.21 -14.81
N VAL A 30 3.28 12.08 -14.67
CA VAL A 30 4.00 12.40 -13.44
C VAL A 30 3.81 13.87 -13.05
N GLU A 31 4.09 14.79 -13.98
CA GLU A 31 3.98 16.23 -13.72
C GLU A 31 2.54 16.63 -13.33
N LYS A 32 1.53 16.16 -14.07
CA LYS A 32 0.11 16.41 -13.76
C LYS A 32 -0.26 15.92 -12.35
N GLY A 33 0.17 14.70 -11.99
CA GLY A 33 -0.13 14.12 -10.68
C GLY A 33 0.48 14.95 -9.55
N PHE A 34 1.76 15.32 -9.67
CA PHE A 34 2.44 16.13 -8.65
C PHE A 34 1.96 17.58 -8.60
N GLU A 35 1.65 18.20 -9.73
CA GLU A 35 1.05 19.52 -9.77
C GLU A 35 -0.29 19.54 -9.01
N ARG A 36 -1.17 18.59 -9.29
CA ARG A 36 -2.46 18.48 -8.61
C ARG A 36 -2.28 18.17 -7.12
N ALA A 37 -1.37 17.27 -6.77
CA ALA A 37 -1.06 16.96 -5.38
C ALA A 37 -0.55 18.19 -4.62
N ALA A 38 0.34 18.98 -5.21
CA ALA A 38 0.81 20.22 -4.60
C ALA A 38 -0.34 21.21 -4.34
N GLN A 39 -1.26 21.35 -5.29
CA GLN A 39 -2.43 22.22 -5.16
C GLN A 39 -3.38 21.76 -4.04
N GLN A 40 -3.65 20.46 -3.93
CA GLN A 40 -4.53 19.88 -2.91
C GLN A 40 -3.89 19.91 -1.53
N TYR A 41 -2.63 19.48 -1.41
CA TYR A 41 -1.95 19.36 -0.12
C TYR A 41 -1.46 20.70 0.45
N GLU A 42 -1.40 21.77 -0.36
CA GLU A 42 -1.28 23.12 0.18
C GLU A 42 -2.53 23.50 1.00
N LEU A 43 -3.71 23.28 0.42
CA LEU A 43 -4.99 23.53 1.09
C LEU A 43 -5.19 22.58 2.30
N MET A 44 -4.83 21.30 2.14
CA MET A 44 -4.89 20.32 3.23
C MET A 44 -3.99 20.73 4.41
N TYR A 45 -2.78 21.25 4.12
CA TYR A 45 -1.85 21.69 5.16
C TYR A 45 -2.39 22.92 5.92
N GLU A 46 -2.98 23.87 5.21
CA GLU A 46 -3.61 25.06 5.82
C GLU A 46 -4.83 24.70 6.69
N ALA A 47 -5.61 23.71 6.26
CA ALA A 47 -6.83 23.26 6.96
C ALA A 47 -6.55 22.31 8.14
N THR A 48 -5.35 21.70 8.22
CA THR A 48 -5.05 20.66 9.19
C THR A 48 -4.26 21.21 10.38
N PRO A 49 -4.82 21.20 11.62
CA PRO A 49 -4.07 21.60 12.82
C PRO A 49 -2.83 20.71 13.04
N LEU A 50 -1.74 21.30 13.54
CA LEU A 50 -0.54 20.54 13.87
C LEU A 50 -0.83 19.47 14.92
N GLY A 51 -0.32 18.24 14.69
CA GLY A 51 -0.59 17.07 15.53
C GLY A 51 -1.88 16.35 15.19
N MET A 52 -2.61 16.81 14.17
CA MET A 52 -3.75 16.11 13.57
C MET A 52 -3.38 15.58 12.19
N TYR A 53 -3.96 14.45 11.82
CA TYR A 53 -3.65 13.73 10.58
C TYR A 53 -4.93 13.39 9.82
N PRO A 54 -5.09 13.86 8.57
CA PRO A 54 -6.26 13.55 7.77
C PRO A 54 -6.25 12.06 7.39
N ARG A 55 -7.40 11.40 7.56
CA ARG A 55 -7.58 9.99 7.24
C ARG A 55 -8.49 9.79 6.04
N THR A 56 -9.71 10.31 6.10
CA THR A 56 -10.79 10.13 5.13
C THR A 56 -11.86 11.20 5.34
N VAL A 57 -12.97 11.10 4.65
CA VAL A 57 -14.16 11.94 4.83
C VAL A 57 -15.26 11.13 5.51
N ASN A 58 -15.86 11.66 6.59
CA ASN A 58 -16.95 11.03 7.29
C ASN A 58 -18.29 11.12 6.50
N ASN A 59 -19.36 10.53 7.04
CA ASN A 59 -20.66 10.51 6.36
C ASN A 59 -21.34 11.90 6.33
N SER A 60 -20.91 12.87 7.15
CA SER A 60 -21.38 14.25 7.10
C SER A 60 -20.60 15.12 6.11
N GLY A 61 -19.64 14.55 5.36
CA GLY A 61 -18.84 15.28 4.37
C GLY A 61 -17.65 16.04 4.96
N GLU A 62 -17.27 15.78 6.22
CA GLU A 62 -16.16 16.46 6.89
C GLU A 62 -14.91 15.58 6.90
N THR A 63 -13.73 16.21 6.81
CA THR A 63 -12.45 15.50 6.96
C THR A 63 -12.33 14.90 8.36
N ARG A 64 -12.12 13.60 8.42
CA ARG A 64 -11.83 12.88 9.67
C ARG A 64 -10.37 13.04 10.02
N LEU A 65 -10.10 13.80 11.09
CA LEU A 65 -8.76 14.02 11.62
C LEU A 65 -8.49 13.09 12.80
N ILE A 66 -7.28 12.52 12.86
CA ILE A 66 -6.82 11.64 13.94
C ILE A 66 -5.63 12.31 14.63
N GLY A 67 -5.60 12.31 15.96
CA GLY A 67 -4.49 12.85 16.74
C GLY A 67 -3.22 11.99 16.66
N ALA A 68 -2.08 12.57 17.04
CA ALA A 68 -0.77 11.93 17.00
C ALA A 68 -0.60 10.77 17.99
N GLU A 69 -1.40 10.71 19.07
CA GLU A 69 -1.21 9.74 20.15
C GLU A 69 -1.47 8.28 19.70
N PRO A 70 -0.73 7.31 20.25
CA PRO A 70 -1.01 5.89 20.05
C PRO A 70 -2.42 5.49 20.51
N LEU A 71 -3.18 4.82 19.64
CA LEU A 71 -4.56 4.42 19.91
C LEU A 71 -4.71 2.90 19.87
N LYS A 72 -5.29 2.31 20.94
CA LYS A 72 -5.59 0.86 20.99
C LYS A 72 -6.55 0.40 19.89
N SER A 73 -7.40 1.29 19.41
CA SER A 73 -8.34 1.00 18.31
C SER A 73 -7.67 0.84 16.94
N GLY A 74 -6.39 1.19 16.79
CA GLY A 74 -5.72 1.24 15.50
C GLY A 74 -6.22 2.35 14.57
N ALA A 75 -7.10 3.26 15.02
CA ALA A 75 -7.65 4.30 14.15
C ALA A 75 -6.60 5.26 13.56
N ASN A 76 -5.41 5.30 14.18
CA ASN A 76 -4.27 6.13 13.80
C ASN A 76 -3.28 5.45 12.81
N TRP A 77 -3.59 4.28 12.30
CA TRP A 77 -2.68 3.54 11.41
C TRP A 77 -2.29 4.31 10.13
N THR A 78 -3.14 5.26 9.71
CA THR A 78 -2.92 6.09 8.52
C THR A 78 -2.08 7.33 8.77
N ASN A 79 -1.72 7.64 10.02
CA ASN A 79 -1.12 8.94 10.37
C ASN A 79 0.24 9.21 9.68
N GLY A 80 0.97 8.17 9.27
CA GLY A 80 2.24 8.30 8.57
C GLY A 80 2.13 8.80 7.13
N PHE A 81 1.01 8.56 6.45
CA PHE A 81 0.89 8.83 5.01
C PHE A 81 0.86 10.33 4.69
N TYR A 82 0.16 11.13 5.49
CA TYR A 82 0.11 12.58 5.28
C TYR A 82 1.50 13.24 5.30
N PRO A 83 2.34 13.08 6.33
CA PRO A 83 3.71 13.61 6.27
C PRO A 83 4.54 12.99 5.13
N GLY A 84 4.31 11.72 4.78
CA GLY A 84 4.97 11.07 3.65
C GLY A 84 4.68 11.72 2.31
N ILE A 85 3.43 12.14 2.08
CA ILE A 85 3.03 12.90 0.89
C ILE A 85 3.80 14.22 0.82
N LEU A 86 3.92 14.96 1.93
CA LEU A 86 4.67 16.21 1.97
C LEU A 86 6.17 15.99 1.67
N TRP A 87 6.75 14.89 2.13
CA TRP A 87 8.12 14.50 1.78
C TRP A 87 8.29 14.17 0.30
N MET A 88 7.31 13.48 -0.32
CA MET A 88 7.34 13.18 -1.75
C MET A 88 7.16 14.43 -2.61
N LEU A 89 6.36 15.40 -2.17
CA LEU A 89 6.27 16.72 -2.82
C LEU A 89 7.64 17.43 -2.79
N TYR A 90 8.35 17.40 -1.66
CA TYR A 90 9.73 17.90 -1.59
C TYR A 90 10.66 17.14 -2.54
N ALA A 91 10.61 15.82 -2.54
CA ALA A 91 11.47 14.98 -3.39
C ALA A 91 11.26 15.25 -4.89
N HIS A 92 10.02 15.51 -5.30
CA HIS A 92 9.70 15.81 -6.70
C HIS A 92 10.12 17.24 -7.10
N THR A 93 9.80 18.23 -6.25
CA THR A 93 9.94 19.66 -6.59
C THR A 93 11.28 20.28 -6.19
N GLY A 94 11.96 19.74 -5.18
CA GLY A 94 13.12 20.37 -4.54
C GLY A 94 12.77 21.59 -3.68
N ASP A 95 11.48 21.96 -3.55
CA ASP A 95 11.07 23.15 -2.82
C ASP A 95 11.20 22.95 -1.30
N VAL A 96 12.06 23.75 -0.70
CA VAL A 96 12.35 23.72 0.75
C VAL A 96 11.15 24.05 1.63
N GLN A 97 10.10 24.67 1.09
CA GLN A 97 8.87 24.90 1.84
C GLN A 97 8.14 23.59 2.11
N TRP A 98 8.10 22.65 1.14
CA TRP A 98 7.57 21.31 1.35
C TRP A 98 8.38 20.53 2.39
N LYS A 99 9.71 20.65 2.34
CA LYS A 99 10.57 20.06 3.38
C LYS A 99 10.22 20.57 4.77
N ALA A 100 10.09 21.89 4.95
CA ALA A 100 9.78 22.50 6.24
C ALA A 100 8.41 22.04 6.78
N LYS A 101 7.38 21.96 5.90
CA LYS A 101 6.07 21.43 6.24
C LYS A 101 6.15 19.96 6.65
N ALA A 102 6.83 19.13 5.85
CA ALA A 102 7.02 17.71 6.11
C ALA A 102 7.74 17.44 7.44
N GLU A 103 8.85 18.14 7.71
CA GLU A 103 9.58 18.02 8.97
C GLU A 103 8.71 18.36 10.18
N LYS A 104 7.94 19.46 10.12
CA LYS A 104 7.08 19.89 11.20
C LYS A 104 6.00 18.85 11.53
N VAL A 105 5.33 18.31 10.52
CA VAL A 105 4.27 17.32 10.70
C VAL A 105 4.85 15.97 11.14
N THR A 106 6.00 15.54 10.56
CA THR A 106 6.69 14.31 10.96
C THR A 106 7.12 14.34 12.43
N ARG A 107 7.73 15.43 12.90
CA ARG A 107 8.17 15.55 14.29
C ARG A 107 7.02 15.47 15.29
N ALA A 108 5.86 16.02 14.96
CA ALA A 108 4.69 15.93 15.80
C ALA A 108 4.15 14.48 15.96
N LEU A 109 4.57 13.55 15.09
CA LEU A 109 4.20 12.14 15.11
C LEU A 109 5.19 11.26 15.90
N GLU A 110 6.28 11.83 16.48
CA GLU A 110 7.34 11.05 17.12
C GLU A 110 6.83 10.14 18.26
N VAL A 111 5.76 10.52 18.96
CA VAL A 111 5.16 9.74 20.04
C VAL A 111 4.78 8.32 19.60
N GLN A 112 4.48 8.13 18.30
CA GLN A 112 4.13 6.84 17.70
C GLN A 112 5.28 5.80 17.76
N LYS A 113 6.53 6.21 17.95
CA LYS A 113 7.63 5.27 18.14
C LYS A 113 7.44 4.31 19.32
N ASN A 114 6.57 4.69 20.29
CA ASN A 114 6.25 3.92 21.47
C ASN A 114 4.98 3.07 21.30
N GLN A 115 4.36 3.05 20.12
CA GLN A 115 3.14 2.32 19.85
C GLN A 115 3.36 0.80 19.92
N ILE A 116 2.54 0.09 20.76
CA ILE A 116 2.61 -1.37 20.98
C ILE A 116 1.24 -2.06 20.87
N TYR A 117 0.18 -1.32 20.54
CA TYR A 117 -1.21 -1.81 20.63
C TYR A 117 -1.67 -2.58 19.39
N HIS A 118 -1.10 -2.28 18.22
CA HIS A 118 -1.41 -2.93 16.95
C HIS A 118 -0.17 -2.98 16.05
N HIS A 119 -0.23 -3.75 14.98
CA HIS A 119 0.92 -4.01 14.10
C HIS A 119 1.34 -2.80 13.22
N ASP A 120 0.45 -1.83 13.00
CA ASP A 120 0.61 -0.78 11.98
C ASP A 120 1.67 0.28 12.29
N ILE A 121 2.48 0.09 13.32
CA ILE A 121 3.61 0.98 13.63
C ILE A 121 4.58 1.10 12.44
N GLY A 122 4.72 0.04 11.63
CA GLY A 122 5.51 0.06 10.41
C GLY A 122 4.96 1.04 9.38
N PHE A 123 3.65 0.99 9.07
CA PHE A 123 2.99 1.96 8.20
C PHE A 123 3.20 3.40 8.68
N ILE A 124 2.97 3.64 9.98
CA ILE A 124 3.06 4.99 10.55
C ILE A 124 4.48 5.53 10.42
N ILE A 125 5.47 4.76 10.85
CA ILE A 125 6.87 5.22 10.94
C ILE A 125 7.55 5.21 9.57
N MET A 126 7.36 4.18 8.74
CA MET A 126 8.05 4.11 7.46
C MET A 126 7.50 5.10 6.44
N ALA A 127 6.18 5.34 6.42
CA ALA A 127 5.60 6.36 5.56
C ALA A 127 6.00 7.80 5.99
N SER A 128 6.36 8.03 7.25
CA SER A 128 6.74 9.36 7.77
C SER A 128 8.25 9.50 8.00
N PHE A 129 8.77 8.93 9.08
CA PHE A 129 10.19 8.99 9.43
C PHE A 129 11.07 8.22 8.46
N GLY A 130 10.55 7.13 7.85
CA GLY A 130 11.24 6.40 6.79
C GLY A 130 11.47 7.28 5.56
N LYS A 131 10.44 7.98 5.08
CA LYS A 131 10.57 8.96 3.97
C LYS A 131 11.42 10.16 4.35
N ALA A 132 11.32 10.64 5.59
CA ALA A 132 12.21 11.68 6.10
C ALA A 132 13.69 11.26 6.06
N TYR A 133 13.98 10.02 6.46
CA TYR A 133 15.33 9.46 6.41
C TYR A 133 15.81 9.24 4.98
N GLU A 134 14.95 8.77 4.09
CA GLU A 134 15.25 8.55 2.67
C GLU A 134 15.70 9.84 1.97
N TYR A 135 14.99 10.96 2.18
CA TYR A 135 15.25 12.21 1.48
C TYR A 135 16.16 13.18 2.24
N CYS A 136 16.22 13.06 3.56
CA CYS A 136 17.05 13.92 4.43
C CYS A 136 17.62 13.09 5.60
N PRO A 137 18.59 12.19 5.35
CA PRO A 137 19.15 11.32 6.39
C PRO A 137 19.66 12.08 7.61
N SER A 138 19.32 11.60 8.81
CA SER A 138 19.82 12.15 10.07
C SER A 138 19.81 11.11 11.18
N GLU A 139 20.67 11.26 12.18
CA GLU A 139 20.67 10.38 13.37
C GLU A 139 19.34 10.48 14.13
N TYR A 140 18.67 11.62 14.09
CA TYR A 140 17.35 11.76 14.71
C TYR A 140 16.32 10.81 14.10
N TYR A 141 16.17 10.80 12.77
CA TYR A 141 15.22 9.92 12.10
C TYR A 141 15.59 8.45 12.24
N LYS A 142 16.90 8.13 12.11
CA LYS A 142 17.42 6.79 12.38
C LYS A 142 17.02 6.28 13.76
N ASN A 143 17.25 7.09 14.80
CA ASN A 143 16.94 6.72 16.19
C ASN A 143 15.43 6.48 16.40
N VAL A 144 14.54 7.26 15.75
CA VAL A 144 13.09 7.04 15.81
C VAL A 144 12.72 5.72 15.15
N ILE A 145 13.26 5.42 13.96
CA ILE A 145 13.01 4.17 13.22
C ILE A 145 13.45 2.96 14.08
N VAL A 146 14.67 2.98 14.60
CA VAL A 146 15.21 1.87 15.41
C VAL A 146 14.42 1.67 16.70
N HIS A 147 14.02 2.75 17.37
CA HIS A 147 13.19 2.68 18.56
C HIS A 147 11.82 2.05 18.25
N ALA A 148 11.16 2.52 17.20
CA ALA A 148 9.87 2.01 16.77
C ALA A 148 9.91 0.52 16.37
N ALA A 149 11.00 0.09 15.73
CA ALA A 149 11.22 -1.33 15.44
C ALA A 149 11.32 -2.16 16.74
N GLY A 150 11.95 -1.64 17.78
CA GLY A 150 11.93 -2.24 19.11
C GLY A 150 10.53 -2.36 19.70
N SER A 151 9.68 -1.34 19.52
CA SER A 151 8.29 -1.38 19.96
C SER A 151 7.47 -2.43 19.18
N GLN A 152 7.69 -2.57 17.87
CA GLN A 152 7.04 -3.59 17.04
C GLN A 152 7.37 -5.01 17.50
N LEU A 153 8.61 -5.27 17.91
CA LEU A 153 9.04 -6.59 18.39
C LEU A 153 8.25 -7.08 19.60
N SER A 154 7.66 -6.18 20.41
CA SER A 154 6.82 -6.57 21.55
C SER A 154 5.58 -7.37 21.15
N ARG A 155 5.21 -7.37 19.87
CA ARG A 155 4.07 -8.11 19.31
C ARG A 155 4.46 -9.40 18.62
N PHE A 156 5.75 -9.69 18.50
CA PHE A 156 6.26 -10.94 17.91
C PHE A 156 6.20 -12.08 18.93
N SER A 157 5.85 -13.27 18.46
CA SER A 157 5.91 -14.51 19.25
C SER A 157 6.77 -15.54 18.54
N GLU A 158 7.74 -16.10 19.26
CA GLU A 158 8.57 -17.21 18.79
C GLU A 158 7.75 -18.49 18.53
N ILE A 159 6.65 -18.69 19.25
CA ILE A 159 5.77 -19.87 19.11
C ILE A 159 5.07 -19.85 17.76
N THR A 160 4.43 -18.75 17.41
CA THR A 160 3.73 -18.61 16.13
C THR A 160 4.69 -18.25 14.98
N GLY A 161 5.87 -17.71 15.30
CA GLY A 161 6.82 -17.16 14.35
C GLY A 161 6.32 -15.89 13.63
N THR A 162 5.33 -15.18 14.21
CA THR A 162 4.68 -14.03 13.59
C THR A 162 4.48 -12.87 14.57
N THR A 163 4.25 -11.69 14.01
CA THR A 163 3.80 -10.50 14.73
C THR A 163 2.28 -10.47 14.75
N LYS A 164 1.68 -10.38 15.92
CA LYS A 164 0.24 -10.30 16.12
C LYS A 164 -0.33 -8.95 15.65
N SER A 165 -1.43 -8.96 14.89
CA SER A 165 -2.06 -7.73 14.38
C SER A 165 -2.78 -6.94 15.47
N TRP A 166 -3.69 -7.58 16.16
CA TRP A 166 -4.48 -7.03 17.29
C TRP A 166 -4.44 -8.01 18.46
N ASP A 167 -4.88 -7.57 19.64
CA ASP A 167 -4.90 -8.47 20.81
C ASP A 167 -6.04 -9.49 20.73
N GLN A 168 -7.12 -9.14 20.06
CA GLN A 168 -8.27 -9.98 19.81
C GLN A 168 -8.94 -9.57 18.50
N TRP A 169 -9.53 -10.52 17.81
CA TRP A 169 -10.45 -10.29 16.69
C TRP A 169 -11.61 -11.28 16.77
N THR A 170 -12.81 -10.78 16.49
CA THR A 170 -14.03 -11.59 16.40
C THR A 170 -14.63 -11.43 15.02
N SER A 171 -15.06 -12.52 14.39
CA SER A 171 -15.71 -12.51 13.09
C SER A 171 -17.02 -11.72 13.12
N ARG A 172 -17.45 -11.24 11.96
CA ARG A 172 -18.65 -10.38 11.84
C ARG A 172 -19.92 -11.05 12.37
N GLY A 173 -20.08 -12.35 12.16
CA GLY A 173 -21.18 -13.14 12.73
C GLY A 173 -21.05 -13.42 14.22
N GLY A 174 -19.92 -13.09 14.85
CA GLY A 174 -19.67 -13.34 16.26
C GLY A 174 -19.44 -14.80 16.63
N ILE A 175 -19.30 -15.68 15.63
CA ILE A 175 -19.19 -17.13 15.84
C ILE A 175 -17.76 -17.64 16.01
N TYR A 176 -16.77 -16.82 15.64
CA TYR A 176 -15.36 -17.14 15.80
C TYR A 176 -14.58 -16.00 16.43
N THR A 177 -13.78 -16.31 17.43
CA THR A 177 -12.90 -15.34 18.10
C THR A 177 -11.49 -15.91 18.19
N THR A 178 -10.49 -15.09 17.89
CA THR A 178 -9.08 -15.41 18.08
C THR A 178 -8.37 -14.33 18.89
N TYR A 179 -7.37 -14.74 19.66
CA TYR A 179 -6.46 -13.86 20.41
C TYR A 179 -5.10 -13.71 19.75
N TYR A 180 -4.91 -14.35 18.58
CA TYR A 180 -3.71 -14.20 17.78
C TYR A 180 -4.04 -14.06 16.27
N PRO A 181 -4.72 -12.96 15.89
CA PRO A 181 -4.97 -12.68 14.49
C PRO A 181 -3.74 -12.10 13.82
N VAL A 182 -3.45 -12.55 12.60
CA VAL A 182 -2.41 -12.00 11.70
C VAL A 182 -3.07 -11.68 10.37
N ILE A 183 -3.07 -10.43 9.96
CA ILE A 183 -3.59 -10.03 8.65
C ILE A 183 -2.45 -9.79 7.64
N ILE A 184 -2.77 -9.88 6.36
CA ILE A 184 -1.80 -9.73 5.27
C ILE A 184 -1.07 -8.37 5.31
N ASP A 185 -1.73 -7.33 5.81
CA ASP A 185 -1.20 -5.98 6.01
C ASP A 185 0.06 -5.95 6.90
N ASN A 186 0.20 -6.95 7.78
CA ASN A 186 1.37 -7.10 8.64
C ASN A 186 2.68 -7.23 7.83
N LEU A 187 2.59 -7.79 6.63
CA LEU A 187 3.73 -7.93 5.73
C LEU A 187 4.33 -6.56 5.37
N MET A 188 3.49 -5.54 5.18
CA MET A 188 3.92 -4.16 4.92
C MET A 188 4.70 -3.56 6.09
N ASN A 189 4.34 -3.95 7.31
CA ASN A 189 4.97 -3.44 8.53
C ASN A 189 6.37 -4.04 8.80
N LEU A 190 6.76 -5.08 8.07
CA LEU A 190 8.12 -5.65 8.14
C LEU A 190 9.20 -4.71 7.60
N ASP A 191 8.83 -3.74 6.75
CA ASP A 191 9.75 -2.71 6.24
C ASP A 191 10.49 -2.00 7.40
N LEU A 192 9.79 -1.74 8.50
CA LEU A 192 10.37 -1.15 9.71
C LEU A 192 11.46 -2.05 10.34
N LEU A 193 11.23 -3.35 10.43
CA LEU A 193 12.19 -4.30 10.98
C LEU A 193 13.40 -4.49 10.05
N PHE A 194 13.17 -4.66 8.76
CA PHE A 194 14.24 -4.76 7.76
C PHE A 194 15.09 -3.49 7.74
N LYS A 195 14.46 -2.31 7.78
CA LYS A 195 15.17 -1.03 7.81
C LYS A 195 15.97 -0.85 9.09
N ALA A 196 15.44 -1.24 10.23
CA ALA A 196 16.18 -1.20 11.49
C ALA A 196 17.40 -2.14 11.47
N TYR A 197 17.28 -3.34 10.85
CA TYR A 197 18.42 -4.21 10.61
C TYR A 197 19.47 -3.57 9.69
N GLU A 198 19.06 -3.00 8.56
CA GLU A 198 19.96 -2.28 7.64
C GLU A 198 20.74 -1.18 8.35
N LEU A 199 20.09 -0.44 9.25
CA LEU A 199 20.65 0.69 9.97
C LEU A 199 21.58 0.29 11.14
N THR A 200 21.42 -0.91 11.71
CA THR A 200 22.11 -1.30 12.96
C THR A 200 22.96 -2.58 12.84
N GLY A 201 22.66 -3.46 11.88
CA GLY A 201 23.21 -4.81 11.80
C GLY A 201 22.71 -5.77 12.90
N ASP A 202 21.71 -5.37 13.70
CA ASP A 202 21.23 -6.18 14.83
C ASP A 202 20.20 -7.20 14.37
N GLU A 203 20.60 -8.49 14.40
CA GLU A 203 19.76 -9.62 13.94
C GLU A 203 18.44 -9.79 14.70
N LYS A 204 18.28 -9.16 15.87
CA LYS A 204 16.99 -9.18 16.58
C LYS A 204 15.85 -8.59 15.77
N PHE A 205 16.13 -7.72 14.79
CA PHE A 205 15.15 -7.19 13.86
C PHE A 205 14.96 -8.10 12.64
N LEU A 206 16.06 -8.68 12.12
CA LEU A 206 16.01 -9.50 10.92
C LEU A 206 15.28 -10.83 11.13
N LYS A 207 15.60 -11.56 12.20
CA LYS A 207 15.03 -12.91 12.45
C LYS A 207 13.51 -12.90 12.56
N PRO A 208 12.86 -12.02 13.34
CA PRO A 208 11.40 -11.90 13.37
C PRO A 208 10.80 -11.52 12.03
N ALA A 209 11.43 -10.62 11.29
CA ALA A 209 10.95 -10.21 9.97
C ALA A 209 10.94 -11.37 8.97
N LEU A 210 12.03 -12.15 8.90
CA LEU A 210 12.13 -13.33 8.06
C LEU A 210 11.11 -14.40 8.46
N SER A 211 11.02 -14.70 9.76
CA SER A 211 10.07 -15.70 10.29
C SER A 211 8.64 -15.32 9.92
N HIS A 212 8.26 -14.05 10.10
CA HIS A 212 6.92 -13.59 9.76
C HIS A 212 6.66 -13.68 8.25
N ALA A 213 7.62 -13.25 7.41
CA ALA A 213 7.48 -13.32 5.95
C ALA A 213 7.32 -14.76 5.45
N ASP A 214 8.14 -15.71 5.97
CA ASP A 214 8.06 -17.14 5.64
C ASP A 214 6.71 -17.74 6.06
N LYS A 215 6.19 -17.39 7.25
CA LYS A 215 4.87 -17.82 7.72
C LYS A 215 3.73 -17.21 6.91
N THR A 216 3.85 -15.96 6.49
CA THR A 216 2.88 -15.30 5.63
C THR A 216 2.84 -15.95 4.25
N MET A 217 3.99 -16.25 3.66
CA MET A 217 4.10 -16.96 2.40
C MET A 217 3.40 -18.31 2.45
N ALA A 218 3.66 -19.09 3.51
CA ALA A 218 3.10 -20.43 3.67
C ALA A 218 1.61 -20.46 4.00
N ASN A 219 1.07 -19.47 4.70
CA ASN A 219 -0.26 -19.56 5.28
C ASN A 219 -1.29 -18.56 4.69
N HIS A 220 -0.83 -17.41 4.16
CA HIS A 220 -1.74 -16.42 3.57
C HIS A 220 -1.86 -16.54 2.05
N ILE A 221 -0.86 -17.07 1.34
CA ILE A 221 -0.89 -17.14 -0.11
C ILE A 221 -1.47 -18.47 -0.56
N ARG A 222 -2.52 -18.40 -1.39
CA ARG A 222 -3.15 -19.57 -2.00
C ARG A 222 -2.37 -20.05 -3.22
N GLU A 223 -2.70 -21.23 -3.68
CA GLU A 223 -2.04 -21.86 -4.83
C GLU A 223 -2.18 -21.03 -6.12
N ASP A 224 -3.29 -20.33 -6.30
CA ASP A 224 -3.56 -19.44 -7.45
C ASP A 224 -2.89 -18.05 -7.34
N GLY A 225 -2.22 -17.75 -6.23
CA GLY A 225 -1.58 -16.46 -5.96
C GLY A 225 -2.45 -15.44 -5.24
N SER A 226 -3.72 -15.77 -4.98
CA SER A 226 -4.57 -14.91 -4.15
C SER A 226 -4.18 -14.98 -2.67
N ALA A 227 -4.53 -13.95 -1.91
CA ALA A 227 -4.19 -13.86 -0.49
C ALA A 227 -5.41 -14.03 0.41
N TYR A 228 -5.29 -14.84 1.46
CA TYR A 228 -6.17 -14.75 2.61
C TYR A 228 -5.94 -13.43 3.34
N HIS A 229 -7.01 -12.77 3.77
CA HIS A 229 -6.86 -11.54 4.54
C HIS A 229 -6.33 -11.82 5.95
N LEU A 230 -6.92 -12.76 6.68
CA LEU A 230 -6.61 -13.07 8.07
C LEU A 230 -6.28 -14.56 8.26
N VAL A 231 -5.18 -14.83 8.95
CA VAL A 231 -4.84 -16.16 9.48
C VAL A 231 -4.84 -16.05 11.01
N ALA A 232 -5.64 -16.89 11.65
CA ALA A 232 -5.66 -17.04 13.10
C ALA A 232 -4.67 -18.14 13.51
N TYR A 233 -3.81 -17.85 14.47
CA TYR A 233 -2.88 -18.82 15.02
C TYR A 233 -3.24 -19.20 16.44
N ASN A 234 -2.96 -20.44 16.81
CA ASN A 234 -2.96 -20.89 18.19
C ASN A 234 -1.72 -20.33 18.90
N PRO A 235 -1.85 -19.49 19.94
CA PRO A 235 -0.70 -18.87 20.59
C PRO A 235 0.17 -19.86 21.39
N GLU A 236 -0.35 -21.06 21.72
CA GLU A 236 0.35 -22.08 22.51
C GLU A 236 1.10 -23.07 21.61
N THR A 237 0.56 -23.40 20.43
CA THR A 237 1.15 -24.40 19.52
C THR A 237 1.80 -23.79 18.29
N GLY A 238 1.42 -22.57 17.91
CA GLY A 238 1.87 -21.92 16.67
C GLY A 238 1.19 -22.44 15.40
N GLU A 239 0.22 -23.32 15.53
CA GLU A 239 -0.52 -23.87 14.41
C GLU A 239 -1.59 -22.89 13.90
N VAL A 240 -1.99 -23.06 12.62
CA VAL A 240 -3.08 -22.29 12.03
C VAL A 240 -4.41 -22.87 12.49
N ASP A 241 -5.20 -22.07 13.21
CA ASP A 241 -6.54 -22.44 13.66
C ASP A 241 -7.59 -22.19 12.57
N ALA A 242 -7.50 -21.05 11.88
CA ALA A 242 -8.47 -20.67 10.84
C ALA A 242 -7.89 -19.67 9.83
N ARG A 243 -8.49 -19.63 8.64
CA ARG A 243 -8.30 -18.60 7.65
C ARG A 243 -9.62 -17.85 7.47
N LYS A 244 -9.58 -16.54 7.61
CA LYS A 244 -10.75 -15.68 7.71
C LYS A 244 -10.56 -14.37 6.92
N THR A 245 -11.63 -13.59 6.82
CA THR A 245 -11.55 -12.22 6.37
C THR A 245 -12.14 -11.26 7.40
N SER A 246 -11.55 -10.07 7.50
CA SER A 246 -12.11 -8.95 8.26
C SER A 246 -12.75 -7.92 7.31
N GLN A 247 -12.05 -7.58 6.22
CA GLN A 247 -12.43 -6.49 5.30
C GLN A 247 -12.88 -6.99 3.93
N GLY A 248 -12.54 -8.23 3.54
CA GLY A 248 -12.94 -8.84 2.28
C GLY A 248 -14.40 -9.33 2.29
N PHE A 249 -14.87 -9.75 1.13
CA PHE A 249 -16.24 -10.21 0.92
C PHE A 249 -16.56 -11.49 1.70
N SER A 250 -15.71 -12.49 1.60
CA SER A 250 -15.84 -13.79 2.27
C SER A 250 -14.48 -14.36 2.68
N ASP A 251 -14.48 -15.42 3.49
CA ASP A 251 -13.24 -16.08 3.91
C ASP A 251 -12.47 -16.68 2.72
N SER A 252 -13.17 -17.07 1.66
CA SER A 252 -12.59 -17.62 0.42
C SER A 252 -12.27 -16.58 -0.64
N SER A 253 -12.74 -15.32 -0.50
CA SER A 253 -12.51 -14.27 -1.48
C SER A 253 -11.12 -13.66 -1.42
N ALA A 254 -10.80 -12.83 -2.38
CA ALA A 254 -9.56 -12.05 -2.44
C ALA A 254 -9.87 -10.55 -2.32
N TRP A 255 -9.70 -10.00 -1.13
CA TRP A 255 -9.81 -8.58 -0.86
C TRP A 255 -8.75 -7.79 -1.63
N SER A 256 -9.16 -6.84 -2.48
CA SER A 256 -8.29 -6.22 -3.48
C SER A 256 -7.09 -5.50 -2.86
N ARG A 257 -7.30 -4.75 -1.78
CA ARG A 257 -6.19 -4.06 -1.08
C ARG A 257 -5.29 -5.05 -0.34
N GLY A 258 -5.82 -6.14 0.19
CA GLY A 258 -5.02 -7.23 0.76
C GLY A 258 -4.13 -7.89 -0.27
N GLN A 259 -4.63 -8.07 -1.50
CA GLN A 259 -3.84 -8.55 -2.62
C GLN A 259 -2.73 -7.58 -2.99
N ALA A 260 -3.01 -6.26 -3.00
CA ALA A 260 -2.00 -5.23 -3.20
C ALA A 260 -0.90 -5.28 -2.13
N TRP A 261 -1.27 -5.50 -0.86
CA TRP A 261 -0.30 -5.67 0.23
C TRP A 261 0.58 -6.90 0.06
N ALA A 262 0.03 -8.00 -0.45
CA ALA A 262 0.82 -9.19 -0.75
C ALA A 262 1.88 -8.91 -1.82
N ILE A 263 1.50 -8.26 -2.94
CA ILE A 263 2.44 -7.90 -4.01
C ILE A 263 3.54 -6.99 -3.47
N TYR A 264 3.14 -5.89 -2.83
CA TYR A 264 4.09 -4.90 -2.31
C TYR A 264 5.01 -5.48 -1.25
N GLY A 265 4.42 -6.18 -0.27
CA GLY A 265 5.17 -6.71 0.87
C GLY A 265 6.18 -7.79 0.49
N PHE A 266 5.83 -8.73 -0.41
CA PHE A 266 6.80 -9.72 -0.89
C PHE A 266 7.86 -9.11 -1.82
N THR A 267 7.52 -8.10 -2.62
CA THR A 267 8.51 -7.31 -3.38
C THR A 267 9.50 -6.63 -2.43
N MET A 268 9.01 -6.02 -1.36
CA MET A 268 9.82 -5.40 -0.32
C MET A 268 10.69 -6.45 0.42
N CYS A 269 10.14 -7.60 0.79
CA CYS A 269 10.92 -8.68 1.39
C CYS A 269 12.06 -9.13 0.46
N TYR A 270 11.81 -9.25 -0.86
CA TYR A 270 12.85 -9.56 -1.83
C TYR A 270 13.90 -8.44 -1.92
N ARG A 271 13.50 -7.18 -1.91
CA ARG A 271 14.42 -6.03 -1.91
C ARG A 271 15.50 -6.14 -0.84
N PHE A 272 15.10 -6.47 0.38
CA PHE A 272 16.02 -6.58 1.53
C PHE A 272 16.80 -7.88 1.59
N THR A 273 16.23 -8.99 1.14
CA THR A 273 16.78 -10.34 1.41
C THR A 273 17.39 -11.03 0.22
N LYS A 274 16.93 -10.67 -0.99
CA LYS A 274 17.23 -11.37 -2.25
C LYS A 274 16.87 -12.85 -2.27
N LYS A 275 15.98 -13.30 -1.37
CA LYS A 275 15.46 -14.67 -1.37
C LYS A 275 14.52 -14.88 -2.56
N PRO A 276 14.83 -15.80 -3.51
CA PRO A 276 14.04 -16.01 -4.73
C PRO A 276 12.57 -16.33 -4.45
N GLU A 277 12.28 -17.02 -3.36
CA GLU A 277 10.93 -17.44 -2.98
C GLU A 277 9.99 -16.26 -2.75
N TYR A 278 10.50 -15.12 -2.25
CA TYR A 278 9.70 -13.91 -2.09
C TYR A 278 9.42 -13.24 -3.43
N LEU A 279 10.38 -13.26 -4.37
CA LEU A 279 10.17 -12.76 -5.73
C LEU A 279 9.11 -13.58 -6.46
N GLU A 280 9.23 -14.91 -6.42
CA GLU A 280 8.25 -15.83 -7.03
C GLU A 280 6.85 -15.61 -6.46
N THR A 281 6.76 -15.41 -5.14
CA THR A 281 5.48 -15.15 -4.46
C THR A 281 4.90 -13.79 -4.86
N ALA A 282 5.72 -12.74 -4.94
CA ALA A 282 5.30 -11.42 -5.42
C ALA A 282 4.79 -11.47 -6.86
N MET A 283 5.50 -12.18 -7.75
CA MET A 283 5.10 -12.37 -9.14
C MET A 283 3.78 -13.12 -9.26
N LYS A 284 3.60 -14.20 -8.48
CA LYS A 284 2.37 -14.99 -8.45
C LYS A 284 1.17 -14.15 -7.97
N ALA A 285 1.36 -13.35 -6.93
CA ALA A 285 0.33 -12.46 -6.43
C ALA A 285 0.01 -11.32 -7.43
N ALA A 286 1.02 -10.80 -8.14
CA ALA A 286 0.85 -9.81 -9.19
C ALA A 286 0.09 -10.38 -10.39
N ASP A 287 0.44 -11.59 -10.82
CA ASP A 287 -0.23 -12.28 -11.93
C ASP A 287 -1.72 -12.53 -11.62
N PHE A 288 -2.05 -12.93 -10.41
CA PHE A 288 -3.44 -13.03 -9.97
C PHE A 288 -4.15 -11.69 -10.14
N PHE A 289 -3.59 -10.60 -9.62
CA PHE A 289 -4.23 -9.29 -9.65
C PHE A 289 -4.49 -8.79 -11.07
N ILE A 290 -3.43 -8.75 -11.91
CA ILE A 290 -3.50 -8.09 -13.23
C ILE A 290 -4.24 -8.91 -14.28
N ASN A 291 -4.38 -10.24 -14.09
CA ASN A 291 -5.06 -11.14 -15.02
C ASN A 291 -6.43 -11.62 -14.50
N HIS A 292 -6.88 -11.12 -13.34
CA HIS A 292 -8.15 -11.59 -12.79
C HIS A 292 -9.32 -11.19 -13.69
N LYS A 293 -10.24 -12.15 -13.93
CA LYS A 293 -11.40 -11.97 -14.84
C LYS A 293 -12.32 -10.80 -14.45
N ASN A 294 -12.37 -10.46 -13.15
CA ASN A 294 -13.19 -9.37 -12.60
C ASN A 294 -12.42 -8.05 -12.46
N LEU A 295 -11.17 -7.96 -12.92
CA LEU A 295 -10.48 -6.67 -12.98
C LEU A 295 -11.09 -5.84 -14.11
N PRO A 296 -11.67 -4.65 -13.81
CA PRO A 296 -12.26 -3.80 -14.81
C PRO A 296 -11.28 -3.31 -15.87
N GLU A 297 -11.81 -2.87 -17.02
CA GLU A 297 -10.99 -2.45 -18.16
C GLU A 297 -10.04 -1.28 -17.81
N ASP A 298 -10.46 -0.36 -16.92
CA ASP A 298 -9.63 0.75 -16.44
C ASP A 298 -8.54 0.32 -15.44
N SER A 299 -8.48 -0.97 -15.08
CA SER A 299 -7.54 -1.57 -14.13
C SER A 299 -7.65 -1.04 -12.69
N ILE A 300 -8.74 -0.38 -12.33
CA ILE A 300 -9.07 -0.05 -10.94
C ILE A 300 -9.99 -1.15 -10.41
N PRO A 301 -9.55 -1.97 -9.43
CA PRO A 301 -10.34 -3.11 -8.96
C PRO A 301 -11.58 -2.67 -8.21
N TYR A 302 -12.56 -3.55 -8.14
CA TYR A 302 -13.58 -3.51 -7.10
C TYR A 302 -12.91 -3.75 -5.74
N TRP A 303 -13.60 -3.44 -4.65
CA TRP A 303 -13.07 -3.62 -3.28
C TRP A 303 -12.71 -5.08 -2.93
N ASP A 304 -13.29 -6.06 -3.65
CA ASP A 304 -12.94 -7.48 -3.57
C ASP A 304 -13.07 -8.10 -4.97
N PHE A 305 -12.22 -9.08 -5.30
CA PHE A 305 -12.21 -9.72 -6.62
C PHE A 305 -13.36 -10.73 -6.82
N ASN A 306 -13.96 -11.23 -5.75
CA ASN A 306 -14.89 -12.35 -5.79
C ASN A 306 -16.27 -12.02 -5.19
N ILE A 307 -16.73 -10.78 -5.32
CA ILE A 307 -18.02 -10.33 -4.81
C ILE A 307 -19.13 -11.21 -5.39
N GLY A 308 -19.93 -11.82 -4.51
CA GLY A 308 -21.06 -12.69 -4.89
C GLY A 308 -20.68 -14.10 -5.36
N GLU A 309 -19.39 -14.45 -5.46
CA GLU A 309 -18.94 -15.77 -5.94
C GLU A 309 -18.94 -16.84 -4.82
N PHE A 310 -18.80 -16.44 -3.55
CA PHE A 310 -18.73 -17.34 -2.40
C PHE A 310 -19.86 -17.09 -1.41
N THR A 311 -20.18 -18.08 -0.57
CA THR A 311 -21.26 -18.02 0.41
C THR A 311 -20.78 -18.10 1.86
N ASP A 312 -19.48 -18.19 2.10
CA ASP A 312 -18.84 -18.29 3.42
C ASP A 312 -18.56 -16.91 4.07
N TYR A 313 -19.48 -15.95 3.86
CA TYR A 313 -19.46 -14.64 4.50
C TYR A 313 -20.34 -14.59 5.75
N GLU A 314 -19.90 -13.86 6.77
CA GLU A 314 -20.55 -13.76 8.08
C GLU A 314 -21.18 -12.37 8.30
N TRP A 315 -21.52 -11.62 7.27
CA TRP A 315 -22.13 -10.29 7.35
C TRP A 315 -23.36 -10.18 6.45
N ALA A 316 -24.21 -9.20 6.72
CA ALA A 316 -25.43 -9.00 5.92
C ALA A 316 -25.04 -8.40 4.56
N TYR A 317 -24.81 -9.28 3.58
CA TYR A 317 -24.59 -8.87 2.20
C TYR A 317 -25.94 -8.63 1.51
N ASP A 318 -26.04 -7.48 0.85
CA ASP A 318 -27.16 -7.08 0.03
C ASP A 318 -26.63 -6.79 -1.39
N PRO A 319 -26.93 -7.62 -2.40
CA PRO A 319 -26.45 -7.42 -3.76
C PRO A 319 -27.06 -6.19 -4.46
N GLU A 320 -28.16 -5.65 -3.92
CA GLU A 320 -28.83 -4.44 -4.44
C GLU A 320 -28.37 -3.15 -3.73
N ARG A 321 -27.44 -3.26 -2.79
CA ARG A 321 -26.94 -2.12 -1.99
C ARG A 321 -26.30 -1.02 -2.84
N PHE A 322 -25.61 -1.38 -3.89
CA PHE A 322 -24.90 -0.48 -4.78
C PHE A 322 -25.43 -0.63 -6.20
N GLU A 323 -25.65 0.48 -6.90
CA GLU A 323 -25.95 0.46 -8.34
C GLU A 323 -24.76 -0.09 -9.14
N GLU A 324 -23.55 0.31 -8.77
CA GLU A 324 -22.27 -0.29 -9.18
C GLU A 324 -21.45 -0.62 -7.95
N GLU A 325 -20.79 -1.77 -7.94
CA GLU A 325 -19.89 -2.16 -6.84
C GLU A 325 -18.76 -1.13 -6.71
N PRO A 326 -18.43 -0.71 -5.47
CA PRO A 326 -17.41 0.30 -5.23
C PRO A 326 -16.03 -0.11 -5.73
N ARG A 327 -15.34 0.83 -6.39
CA ARG A 327 -13.94 0.70 -6.80
C ARG A 327 -13.01 1.01 -5.62
N ASP A 328 -11.84 0.40 -5.60
CA ASP A 328 -10.81 0.73 -4.61
C ASP A 328 -9.56 1.32 -5.28
N ALA A 329 -9.57 2.66 -5.44
CA ALA A 329 -8.43 3.40 -5.98
C ALA A 329 -7.15 3.19 -5.16
N SER A 330 -7.27 2.94 -3.85
CA SER A 330 -6.13 2.67 -2.99
C SER A 330 -5.43 1.34 -3.30
N ALA A 331 -6.20 0.30 -3.64
CA ALA A 331 -5.64 -0.97 -4.07
C ALA A 331 -4.88 -0.85 -5.40
N ALA A 332 -5.43 -0.08 -6.36
CA ALA A 332 -4.76 0.19 -7.62
C ALA A 332 -3.46 1.00 -7.42
N ALA A 333 -3.49 2.05 -6.59
CA ALA A 333 -2.32 2.88 -6.31
C ALA A 333 -1.17 2.08 -5.67
N ALA A 334 -1.49 1.27 -4.65
CA ALA A 334 -0.52 0.41 -3.98
C ALA A 334 0.03 -0.67 -4.93
N THR A 335 -0.83 -1.27 -5.76
CA THR A 335 -0.40 -2.25 -6.77
C THR A 335 0.50 -1.62 -7.82
N ALA A 336 0.17 -0.44 -8.35
CA ALA A 336 1.01 0.26 -9.33
C ALA A 336 2.41 0.55 -8.76
N SER A 337 2.48 1.02 -7.51
CA SER A 337 3.76 1.24 -6.81
C SER A 337 4.57 -0.05 -6.65
N ALA A 338 3.91 -1.15 -6.30
CA ALA A 338 4.54 -2.45 -6.15
C ALA A 338 5.06 -3.01 -7.48
N LEU A 339 4.26 -2.92 -8.55
CA LEU A 339 4.61 -3.43 -9.88
C LEU A 339 5.80 -2.69 -10.50
N LEU A 340 5.89 -1.35 -10.32
CA LEU A 340 7.02 -0.55 -10.80
C LEU A 340 8.33 -0.91 -10.10
N GLU A 341 8.28 -1.40 -8.89
CA GLU A 341 9.45 -1.96 -8.22
C GLU A 341 9.72 -3.40 -8.63
N LEU A 342 8.68 -4.26 -8.60
CA LEU A 342 8.77 -5.68 -8.91
C LEU A 342 9.40 -5.94 -10.28
N LYS A 343 9.00 -5.18 -11.31
CA LYS A 343 9.53 -5.32 -12.66
C LYS A 343 11.05 -5.22 -12.75
N SER A 344 11.68 -4.45 -11.84
CA SER A 344 13.13 -4.26 -11.82
C SER A 344 13.91 -5.50 -11.33
N TYR A 345 13.21 -6.47 -10.79
CA TYR A 345 13.77 -7.71 -10.27
C TYR A 345 13.46 -8.93 -11.17
N VAL A 346 12.66 -8.74 -12.21
CA VAL A 346 12.22 -9.82 -13.12
C VAL A 346 13.18 -9.95 -14.28
N ASP A 347 13.77 -11.14 -14.44
CA ASP A 347 14.74 -11.41 -15.49
C ASP A 347 14.12 -11.51 -16.91
N ASP A 348 12.84 -11.95 -17.00
CA ASP A 348 12.10 -12.01 -18.26
C ASP A 348 11.65 -10.60 -18.69
N PRO A 349 12.21 -10.04 -19.79
CA PRO A 349 11.87 -8.68 -20.23
C PRO A 349 10.39 -8.52 -20.62
N ALA A 350 9.75 -9.57 -21.14
CA ALA A 350 8.34 -9.51 -21.53
C ALA A 350 7.45 -9.44 -20.29
N LYS A 351 7.80 -10.18 -19.24
CA LYS A 351 7.10 -10.16 -17.96
C LYS A 351 7.31 -8.83 -17.23
N ALA A 352 8.54 -8.33 -17.19
CA ALA A 352 8.86 -7.01 -16.63
C ALA A 352 8.06 -5.90 -17.34
N GLN A 353 7.95 -5.94 -18.67
CA GLN A 353 7.16 -4.99 -19.45
C GLN A 353 5.65 -5.12 -19.14
N GLN A 354 5.12 -6.34 -18.98
CA GLN A 354 3.73 -6.58 -18.59
C GLN A 354 3.40 -5.89 -17.26
N TYR A 355 4.26 -6.01 -16.25
CA TYR A 355 4.05 -5.34 -14.95
C TYR A 355 4.14 -3.82 -15.08
N ARG A 356 5.08 -3.31 -15.88
CA ARG A 356 5.19 -1.88 -16.16
C ARG A 356 3.93 -1.33 -16.82
N ASP A 357 3.46 -1.99 -17.87
CA ASP A 357 2.26 -1.56 -18.63
C ASP A 357 1.02 -1.57 -17.75
N ALA A 358 0.85 -2.59 -16.91
CA ALA A 358 -0.24 -2.65 -15.95
C ALA A 358 -0.19 -1.48 -14.94
N ALA A 359 1.00 -1.18 -14.41
CA ALA A 359 1.19 -0.05 -13.49
C ALA A 359 0.89 1.30 -14.16
N VAL A 360 1.41 1.54 -15.37
CA VAL A 360 1.16 2.78 -16.14
C VAL A 360 -0.33 2.93 -16.46
N LYS A 361 -1.02 1.84 -16.79
CA LYS A 361 -2.47 1.84 -17.04
C LYS A 361 -3.25 2.23 -15.79
N MET A 362 -2.94 1.63 -14.61
CA MET A 362 -3.55 2.01 -13.33
C MET A 362 -3.31 3.48 -13.02
N LEU A 363 -2.07 3.97 -13.16
CA LEU A 363 -1.73 5.37 -12.90
C LEU A 363 -2.44 6.33 -13.85
N SER A 364 -2.57 5.97 -15.12
CA SER A 364 -3.30 6.77 -16.12
C SER A 364 -4.79 6.88 -15.77
N SER A 365 -5.40 5.78 -15.32
CA SER A 365 -6.79 5.76 -14.87
C SER A 365 -6.96 6.60 -13.60
N LEU A 366 -6.09 6.44 -12.60
CA LEU A 366 -6.10 7.23 -11.36
C LEU A 366 -5.89 8.73 -11.61
N ALA A 367 -5.11 9.11 -12.62
CA ALA A 367 -4.89 10.51 -13.00
C ALA A 367 -6.01 11.08 -13.90
N SER A 368 -7.03 10.30 -14.25
CA SER A 368 -8.18 10.76 -15.03
C SER A 368 -9.16 11.56 -14.16
N PRO A 369 -10.06 12.35 -14.77
CA PRO A 369 -11.12 13.04 -14.02
C PRO A 369 -12.10 12.11 -13.29
N ALA A 370 -12.13 10.81 -13.64
CA ALA A 370 -12.96 9.84 -12.95
C ALA A 370 -12.45 9.52 -11.53
N TYR A 371 -11.14 9.66 -11.29
CA TYR A 371 -10.52 9.30 -10.01
C TYR A 371 -9.73 10.44 -9.34
N MET A 372 -9.25 11.43 -10.09
CA MET A 372 -8.46 12.53 -9.55
C MET A 372 -9.30 13.79 -9.43
N ALA A 373 -9.47 14.29 -8.21
CA ALA A 373 -10.26 15.47 -7.88
C ALA A 373 -9.67 16.76 -8.46
N GLU A 374 -10.51 17.72 -8.75
CA GLU A 374 -10.12 19.08 -9.10
C GLU A 374 -9.58 19.84 -7.86
N ARG A 375 -8.84 20.92 -8.10
CA ARG A 375 -8.28 21.75 -7.02
C ARG A 375 -9.37 22.25 -6.08
N GLY A 376 -9.21 21.98 -4.78
CA GLY A 376 -10.11 22.43 -3.73
C GLY A 376 -11.34 21.53 -3.52
N GLU A 377 -11.55 20.53 -4.37
CA GLU A 377 -12.60 19.52 -4.21
C GLU A 377 -12.15 18.35 -3.32
N ASN A 378 -13.05 17.39 -3.08
CA ASN A 378 -12.81 16.14 -2.36
C ASN A 378 -12.14 16.35 -0.98
N ASN A 379 -12.49 17.42 -0.26
CA ASN A 379 -11.87 17.79 1.01
C ASN A 379 -10.33 17.84 0.96
N TYR A 380 -9.80 18.25 -0.19
CA TYR A 380 -8.37 18.38 -0.48
C TYR A 380 -7.60 17.06 -0.62
N TYR A 381 -8.26 15.89 -0.63
CA TYR A 381 -7.63 14.63 -1.04
C TYR A 381 -7.47 14.61 -2.57
N LEU A 382 -6.42 13.93 -3.03
CA LEU A 382 -6.10 13.84 -4.44
C LEU A 382 -7.00 12.85 -5.17
N LEU A 383 -7.12 11.62 -4.63
CA LEU A 383 -7.90 10.55 -5.24
C LEU A 383 -9.27 10.38 -4.59
N MET A 384 -10.24 10.03 -5.43
CA MET A 384 -11.59 9.63 -5.06
C MET A 384 -11.71 8.09 -5.08
N HIS A 385 -12.87 7.57 -4.67
CA HIS A 385 -13.31 6.20 -4.91
C HIS A 385 -12.41 5.12 -4.29
N SER A 386 -12.05 5.28 -3.01
CA SER A 386 -11.43 4.21 -2.23
C SER A 386 -12.43 3.54 -1.27
N VAL A 387 -12.08 2.36 -0.79
CA VAL A 387 -12.91 1.59 0.16
C VAL A 387 -12.07 1.10 1.32
N ALA A 388 -12.37 1.55 2.54
CA ALA A 388 -11.75 0.97 3.73
C ALA A 388 -12.31 -0.43 4.03
N SER A 389 -13.63 -0.56 4.17
CA SER A 389 -14.26 -1.87 4.40
C SER A 389 -15.77 -1.83 4.18
N VAL A 390 -16.28 -2.57 3.21
CA VAL A 390 -17.72 -2.74 2.97
C VAL A 390 -18.39 -3.51 4.11
N PRO A 391 -17.85 -4.66 4.60
CA PRO A 391 -18.47 -5.39 5.70
C PRO A 391 -18.61 -4.58 7.00
N HIS A 392 -17.72 -3.59 7.24
CA HIS A 392 -17.77 -2.71 8.40
C HIS A 392 -18.53 -1.41 8.16
N ASN A 393 -19.10 -1.21 6.97
CA ASN A 393 -19.71 0.06 6.57
C ASN A 393 -18.80 1.27 6.83
N SER A 394 -17.51 1.14 6.50
CA SER A 394 -16.48 2.12 6.81
C SER A 394 -15.83 2.64 5.54
N SER A 395 -15.89 3.96 5.35
CA SER A 395 -15.26 4.69 4.22
C SER A 395 -15.48 3.96 2.90
N ILE A 396 -16.73 3.83 2.47
CA ILE A 396 -17.12 3.23 1.20
C ILE A 396 -17.25 4.37 0.20
N ASP A 397 -16.56 4.25 -0.93
CA ASP A 397 -16.53 5.29 -1.96
C ASP A 397 -16.12 6.66 -1.39
N LYS A 398 -15.01 6.67 -0.66
CA LYS A 398 -14.46 7.85 0.01
C LYS A 398 -12.97 8.02 -0.32
N PRO A 399 -12.42 9.26 -0.21
CA PRO A 399 -10.98 9.44 -0.29
C PRO A 399 -10.29 8.80 0.93
N GLU A 400 -9.07 8.32 0.71
CA GLU A 400 -8.21 7.77 1.75
C GLU A 400 -6.77 8.28 1.59
N THR A 401 -6.16 8.79 2.65
CA THR A 401 -4.82 9.40 2.58
C THR A 401 -3.77 8.43 2.03
N TYR A 402 -3.89 7.13 2.31
CA TYR A 402 -2.96 6.13 1.79
C TYR A 402 -3.11 5.89 0.28
N ALA A 403 -4.29 6.15 -0.32
CA ALA A 403 -4.45 6.12 -1.77
C ALA A 403 -3.57 7.18 -2.44
N ASP A 404 -3.63 8.41 -1.94
CA ASP A 404 -2.82 9.53 -2.42
C ASP A 404 -1.32 9.25 -2.25
N TYR A 405 -0.93 8.69 -1.09
CA TYR A 405 0.45 8.34 -0.79
C TYR A 405 1.02 7.34 -1.81
N TYR A 406 0.35 6.20 -2.02
CA TYR A 406 0.85 5.18 -2.94
C TYR A 406 0.78 5.62 -4.40
N PHE A 407 -0.17 6.47 -4.77
CA PHE A 407 -0.21 7.07 -6.09
C PHE A 407 1.04 7.94 -6.35
N LEU A 408 1.39 8.84 -5.42
CA LEU A 408 2.58 9.68 -5.55
C LEU A 408 3.88 8.86 -5.48
N GLU A 409 3.93 7.84 -4.64
CA GLU A 409 5.08 6.92 -4.59
C GLU A 409 5.27 6.20 -5.93
N ALA A 410 4.18 5.73 -6.54
CA ALA A 410 4.21 5.10 -7.86
C ALA A 410 4.67 6.08 -8.95
N LEU A 411 4.20 7.33 -8.90
CA LEU A 411 4.67 8.36 -9.84
C LEU A 411 6.16 8.68 -9.69
N LEU A 412 6.71 8.67 -8.45
CA LEU A 412 8.17 8.83 -8.25
C LEU A 412 8.94 7.64 -8.81
N LYS A 413 8.44 6.42 -8.61
CA LYS A 413 9.06 5.22 -9.19
C LYS A 413 9.00 5.26 -10.72
N LEU A 414 7.88 5.69 -11.31
CA LEU A 414 7.76 5.87 -12.76
C LEU A 414 8.72 6.95 -13.27
N LYS A 415 8.82 8.11 -12.59
CA LYS A 415 9.78 9.17 -12.93
C LYS A 415 11.22 8.68 -12.98
N ASN A 416 11.61 7.82 -12.04
CA ASN A 416 12.96 7.27 -11.95
C ASN A 416 13.23 6.18 -13.02
N ASP A 417 12.19 5.70 -13.68
CA ASP A 417 12.23 4.69 -14.75
C ASP A 417 12.31 5.31 -16.16
N LEU A 418 12.02 6.61 -16.28
CA LEU A 418 12.08 7.38 -17.53
C LEU A 418 13.50 7.86 -17.86
#